data_3f943cc1b6589e8bab506ebe2e002050
#
_entry.id   3f943cc1b6589e8bab506ebe2e002050
#
_cell.length_a   1.000
_cell.length_b   1.000
_cell.length_c   1.000
_cell.angle_alpha   90.00
_cell.angle_beta   90.00
_cell.angle_gamma   90.00
#
_symmetry.space_group_name_H-M   'P 1'
#
loop_
_entity.id
_entity.type
_entity.pdbx_description
1 polymer ?
#
loop_
_entity_poly.entity_id
_entity_poly.type
_entity_poly.pdbx_seq_one_letter_code
_entity_poly.pdbx_strand_id
1 'polypeptide(L)'
;FIRKMHGEVITKEFKALDDITFHVEKGELLGIIGSNGSGKSTILKVLSNIMPASAGTVKVNGVVAPLLELTAGFDDEMTVKENVYLRGALLGYTKKFIEDKYDEIIDFAEIRDFEDVAFRKLSSGMKSKIAFSLASFVKPDILILDEVLSVGDISFKAKSEQRMKELFDSGVTTILVSHAIEQIREMCTKVLWLEKGHMRGYGDTQEMCDEYEAYMRGEHA
;
A
#
# COMPACT_ATOMS: atom_id res chain seq x y z
N PHE A 1 4.34 -26.31 -4.84
CA PHE A 1 5.33 -27.34 -5.23
C PHE A 1 4.61 -28.51 -5.86
N ILE A 2 4.82 -28.75 -7.15
CA ILE A 2 4.27 -29.91 -7.88
C ILE A 2 5.36 -30.97 -7.88
N ARG A 3 5.13 -32.09 -7.23
CA ARG A 3 6.01 -33.26 -7.28
C ARG A 3 5.26 -34.37 -8.02
N LYS A 4 5.79 -34.79 -9.16
CA LYS A 4 5.24 -35.89 -9.95
C LYS A 4 5.90 -37.20 -9.50
N MET A 5 5.15 -38.06 -8.84
CA MET A 5 5.53 -39.47 -8.56
C MET A 5 4.43 -40.37 -9.07
N HIS A 6 4.78 -41.35 -9.90
CA HIS A 6 3.88 -42.41 -10.40
C HIS A 6 2.62 -41.97 -11.11
N GLY A 7 2.70 -40.86 -11.91
CA GLY A 7 1.54 -40.42 -12.72
C GLY A 7 0.49 -39.60 -12.00
N GLU A 8 0.55 -39.46 -10.67
CA GLU A 8 -0.34 -38.61 -9.90
C GLU A 8 0.30 -37.24 -9.63
N VAL A 9 -0.47 -36.18 -9.88
CA VAL A 9 -0.08 -34.81 -9.53
C VAL A 9 -0.52 -34.57 -8.08
N ILE A 10 0.43 -34.60 -7.14
CA ILE A 10 0.16 -34.26 -5.74
C ILE A 10 0.24 -32.73 -5.62
N THR A 11 -0.90 -32.08 -5.55
CA THR A 11 -1.01 -30.67 -5.20
C THR A 11 -1.12 -30.53 -3.69
N LYS A 12 -0.19 -29.81 -3.07
CA LYS A 12 -0.34 -29.39 -1.68
C LYS A 12 -1.00 -28.01 -1.67
N GLU A 13 -2.18 -27.94 -1.10
CA GLU A 13 -2.86 -26.68 -0.88
C GLU A 13 -2.04 -25.82 0.10
N PHE A 14 -1.77 -24.57 -0.27
CA PHE A 14 -1.09 -23.60 0.57
C PHE A 14 -2.04 -22.45 0.85
N LYS A 15 -2.44 -22.26 2.10
CA LYS A 15 -3.23 -21.13 2.55
C LYS A 15 -2.28 -20.01 2.94
N ALA A 16 -2.30 -18.94 2.17
CA ALA A 16 -1.51 -17.74 2.46
C ALA A 16 -2.11 -16.91 3.61
N LEU A 17 -3.45 -16.97 3.75
CA LEU A 17 -4.23 -16.41 4.84
C LEU A 17 -5.27 -17.45 5.26
N ASP A 18 -5.47 -17.63 6.55
CA ASP A 18 -6.43 -18.60 7.09
C ASP A 18 -7.17 -17.99 8.29
N ASP A 19 -8.49 -17.82 8.13
CA ASP A 19 -9.43 -17.33 9.14
C ASP A 19 -9.03 -15.97 9.76
N ILE A 20 -8.89 -14.94 8.91
CA ILE A 20 -8.58 -13.57 9.32
C ILE A 20 -9.87 -12.75 9.41
N THR A 21 -10.18 -12.24 10.59
CA THR A 21 -11.35 -11.35 10.79
C THR A 21 -10.96 -10.10 11.54
N PHE A 22 -11.14 -8.93 10.92
CA PHE A 22 -10.92 -7.62 11.55
C PHE A 22 -11.81 -6.56 10.93
N HIS A 23 -11.87 -5.41 11.57
CA HIS A 23 -12.64 -4.26 11.12
C HIS A 23 -11.82 -2.98 11.28
N VAL A 24 -11.90 -2.08 10.30
CA VAL A 24 -11.22 -0.77 10.32
C VAL A 24 -12.29 0.31 10.22
N GLU A 25 -12.29 1.22 11.16
CA GLU A 25 -13.21 2.35 11.17
C GLU A 25 -12.74 3.46 10.23
N LYS A 26 -13.68 4.28 9.79
CA LYS A 26 -13.35 5.43 8.93
C LYS A 26 -12.41 6.40 9.67
N GLY A 27 -11.30 6.75 9.02
CA GLY A 27 -10.28 7.65 9.58
C GLY A 27 -9.29 6.95 10.51
N GLU A 28 -9.38 5.64 10.69
CA GLU A 28 -8.45 4.86 11.51
C GLU A 28 -7.16 4.56 10.74
N LEU A 29 -6.02 4.54 11.44
CA LEU A 29 -4.74 4.08 10.92
C LEU A 29 -4.44 2.68 11.47
N LEU A 30 -4.60 1.67 10.63
CA LEU A 30 -4.30 0.27 10.97
C LEU A 30 -2.88 -0.09 10.54
N GLY A 31 -2.03 -0.47 11.49
CA GLY A 31 -0.74 -1.09 11.23
C GLY A 31 -0.89 -2.60 11.00
N ILE A 32 -0.19 -3.17 10.01
CA ILE A 32 -0.10 -4.62 9.84
C ILE A 32 1.35 -5.05 10.07
N ILE A 33 1.57 -5.84 11.10
CA ILE A 33 2.88 -6.36 11.49
C ILE A 33 2.95 -7.88 11.34
N GLY A 34 4.17 -8.41 11.35
CA GLY A 34 4.44 -9.85 11.28
C GLY A 34 5.73 -10.17 10.53
N SER A 35 6.21 -11.39 10.69
CA SER A 35 7.43 -11.88 10.05
C SER A 35 7.33 -11.94 8.53
N ASN A 36 8.46 -12.12 7.83
CA ASN A 36 8.45 -12.33 6.39
C ASN A 36 7.68 -13.61 6.04
N GLY A 37 6.79 -13.50 5.05
CA GLY A 37 5.91 -14.62 4.66
C GLY A 37 4.69 -14.82 5.57
N SER A 38 4.40 -13.91 6.51
CA SER A 38 3.22 -13.99 7.39
C SER A 38 1.88 -13.73 6.70
N GLY A 39 1.88 -13.22 5.45
CA GLY A 39 0.66 -12.94 4.68
C GLY A 39 0.36 -11.45 4.46
N LYS A 40 1.21 -10.53 4.95
CA LYS A 40 0.99 -9.07 4.85
C LYS A 40 0.70 -8.60 3.42
N SER A 41 1.57 -8.92 2.47
CA SER A 41 1.36 -8.52 1.07
C SER A 41 0.14 -9.21 0.43
N THR A 42 -0.23 -10.40 0.90
CA THR A 42 -1.42 -11.10 0.42
C THR A 42 -2.69 -10.40 0.88
N ILE A 43 -2.78 -10.02 2.16
CA ILE A 43 -3.96 -9.32 2.68
C ILE A 43 -4.11 -7.94 2.02
N LEU A 44 -3.00 -7.22 1.77
CA LEU A 44 -3.05 -5.95 1.06
C LEU A 44 -3.59 -6.11 -0.38
N LYS A 45 -3.17 -7.17 -1.11
CA LYS A 45 -3.69 -7.45 -2.45
C LYS A 45 -5.18 -7.78 -2.44
N VAL A 46 -5.66 -8.47 -1.41
CA VAL A 46 -7.08 -8.77 -1.22
C VAL A 46 -7.86 -7.49 -0.93
N LEU A 47 -7.39 -6.65 -0.02
CA LEU A 47 -8.03 -5.37 0.32
C LEU A 47 -8.03 -4.37 -0.83
N SER A 48 -7.00 -4.40 -1.68
CA SER A 48 -6.90 -3.59 -2.90
C SER A 48 -7.69 -4.14 -4.08
N ASN A 49 -8.43 -5.24 -3.90
CA ASN A 49 -9.16 -5.93 -4.96
C ASN A 49 -8.28 -6.38 -6.16
N ILE A 50 -6.97 -6.54 -5.92
CA ILE A 50 -6.02 -7.09 -6.91
C ILE A 50 -6.17 -8.61 -6.98
N MET A 51 -6.52 -9.24 -5.85
CA MET A 51 -6.70 -10.68 -5.74
C MET A 51 -8.00 -10.98 -4.98
N PRO A 52 -8.89 -11.86 -5.49
CA PRO A 52 -10.08 -12.26 -4.77
C PRO A 52 -9.72 -13.15 -3.57
N ALA A 53 -10.49 -13.05 -2.49
CA ALA A 53 -10.42 -14.02 -1.41
C ALA A 53 -11.00 -15.37 -1.87
N SER A 54 -10.34 -16.48 -1.52
CA SER A 54 -10.80 -17.84 -1.87
C SER A 54 -12.02 -18.27 -1.04
N ALA A 55 -12.18 -17.69 0.15
CA ALA A 55 -13.30 -17.93 1.06
C ALA A 55 -13.51 -16.71 1.97
N GLY A 56 -14.64 -16.63 2.63
CA GLY A 56 -14.98 -15.51 3.51
C GLY A 56 -15.56 -14.31 2.76
N THR A 57 -15.57 -13.16 3.41
CA THR A 57 -16.18 -11.94 2.87
C THR A 57 -15.26 -10.76 3.10
N VAL A 58 -15.01 -9.97 2.06
CA VAL A 58 -14.29 -8.70 2.14
C VAL A 58 -15.27 -7.58 1.77
N LYS A 59 -15.42 -6.61 2.66
CA LYS A 59 -16.24 -5.43 2.41
C LYS A 59 -15.36 -4.19 2.51
N VAL A 60 -15.24 -3.44 1.43
CA VAL A 60 -14.49 -2.20 1.36
C VAL A 60 -15.44 -1.11 0.87
N ASN A 61 -15.59 -0.05 1.67
CA ASN A 61 -16.49 1.05 1.36
C ASN A 61 -15.67 2.28 0.98
N GLY A 62 -15.66 2.63 -0.30
CA GLY A 62 -14.96 3.80 -0.82
C GLY A 62 -13.86 3.48 -1.83
N VAL A 63 -13.16 4.52 -2.28
CA VAL A 63 -12.07 4.44 -3.25
C VAL A 63 -10.78 4.07 -2.53
N VAL A 64 -10.17 2.97 -2.95
CA VAL A 64 -8.89 2.49 -2.42
C VAL A 64 -7.75 2.97 -3.31
N ALA A 65 -6.77 3.65 -2.74
CA ALA A 65 -5.51 3.97 -3.41
C ALA A 65 -4.37 3.12 -2.83
N PRO A 66 -4.01 2.02 -3.49
CA PRO A 66 -2.87 1.23 -3.06
C PRO A 66 -1.56 1.88 -3.54
N LEU A 67 -0.65 2.18 -2.62
CA LEU A 67 0.74 2.57 -2.90
C LEU A 67 1.68 1.34 -2.86
N LEU A 68 1.14 0.14 -3.06
CA LEU A 68 1.87 -1.14 -2.99
C LEU A 68 2.87 -1.30 -4.15
N GLU A 69 2.48 -0.86 -5.32
CA GLU A 69 3.26 -0.90 -6.56
C GLU A 69 3.08 0.45 -7.23
N LEU A 70 3.82 1.46 -6.74
CA LEU A 70 3.68 2.85 -7.18
C LEU A 70 3.67 3.00 -8.70
N THR A 71 4.52 2.25 -9.40
CA THR A 71 4.65 2.32 -10.85
C THR A 71 3.76 1.33 -11.62
N ALA A 72 2.97 0.49 -10.93
CA ALA A 72 2.04 -0.40 -11.62
C ALA A 72 0.93 0.38 -12.31
N GLY A 73 0.56 -0.04 -13.52
CA GLY A 73 -0.50 0.60 -14.32
C GLY A 73 -0.07 1.86 -15.08
N PHE A 74 1.23 2.16 -15.12
CA PHE A 74 1.80 3.10 -16.09
C PHE A 74 2.19 2.35 -17.38
N ASP A 75 2.05 3.02 -18.51
CA ASP A 75 2.44 2.51 -19.83
C ASP A 75 3.78 3.15 -20.23
N ASP A 76 4.79 2.34 -20.43
CA ASP A 76 6.15 2.79 -20.78
C ASP A 76 6.23 3.49 -22.15
N GLU A 77 5.30 3.24 -23.07
CA GLU A 77 5.28 3.86 -24.39
C GLU A 77 4.55 5.22 -24.41
N MET A 78 3.67 5.46 -23.44
CA MET A 78 2.96 6.72 -23.28
C MET A 78 3.87 7.79 -22.66
N THR A 79 3.54 9.05 -22.92
CA THR A 79 4.18 10.21 -22.26
C THR A 79 3.82 10.26 -20.76
N VAL A 80 4.54 11.08 -19.99
CA VAL A 80 4.20 11.36 -18.59
C VAL A 80 2.79 11.89 -18.48
N LYS A 81 2.43 12.87 -19.34
CA LYS A 81 1.10 13.47 -19.36
C LYS A 81 0.00 12.44 -19.60
N GLU A 82 0.14 11.61 -20.62
CA GLU A 82 -0.82 10.55 -20.93
C GLU A 82 -0.95 9.55 -19.78
N ASN A 83 0.15 9.19 -19.15
CA ASN A 83 0.17 8.29 -18.01
C ASN A 83 -0.53 8.88 -16.76
N VAL A 84 -0.43 10.18 -16.50
CA VAL A 84 -1.17 10.83 -15.40
C VAL A 84 -2.68 10.67 -15.61
N TYR A 85 -3.17 10.85 -16.83
CA TYR A 85 -4.59 10.66 -17.17
C TYR A 85 -4.99 9.18 -17.11
N LEU A 86 -4.18 8.28 -17.68
CA LEU A 86 -4.42 6.84 -17.67
C LEU A 86 -4.53 6.34 -16.23
N ARG A 87 -3.53 6.65 -15.42
CA ARG A 87 -3.49 6.19 -14.03
C ARG A 87 -4.60 6.80 -13.18
N GLY A 88 -4.90 8.09 -13.39
CA GLY A 88 -6.04 8.76 -12.76
C GLY A 88 -7.36 8.05 -13.06
N ALA A 89 -7.59 7.67 -14.33
CA ALA A 89 -8.77 6.93 -14.73
C ALA A 89 -8.82 5.51 -14.11
N LEU A 90 -7.69 4.81 -14.03
CA LEU A 90 -7.59 3.49 -13.37
C LEU A 90 -7.89 3.58 -11.86
N LEU A 91 -7.58 4.70 -11.22
CA LEU A 91 -7.94 4.98 -9.83
C LEU A 91 -9.39 5.44 -9.67
N GLY A 92 -10.18 5.51 -10.76
CA GLY A 92 -11.60 5.86 -10.74
C GLY A 92 -11.90 7.36 -10.79
N TYR A 93 -10.92 8.22 -11.13
CA TYR A 93 -11.12 9.67 -11.22
C TYR A 93 -11.61 10.10 -12.59
N THR A 94 -12.43 11.16 -12.60
CA THR A 94 -12.88 11.74 -13.86
C THR A 94 -11.75 12.53 -14.53
N LYS A 95 -11.80 12.60 -15.87
CA LYS A 95 -10.85 13.41 -16.64
C LYS A 95 -10.77 14.85 -16.11
N LYS A 96 -11.92 15.49 -15.85
CA LYS A 96 -11.99 16.84 -15.32
C LYS A 96 -11.26 16.98 -13.98
N PHE A 97 -11.42 16.02 -13.07
CA PHE A 97 -10.72 16.05 -11.78
C PHE A 97 -9.20 16.03 -11.98
N ILE A 98 -8.71 15.17 -12.88
CA ILE A 98 -7.27 15.09 -13.18
C ILE A 98 -6.79 16.39 -13.85
N GLU A 99 -7.56 16.97 -14.79
CA GLU A 99 -7.26 18.27 -15.39
C GLU A 99 -7.11 19.37 -14.34
N ASP A 100 -8.04 19.44 -13.39
CA ASP A 100 -8.04 20.44 -12.31
C ASP A 100 -6.84 20.27 -11.35
N LYS A 101 -6.27 19.08 -11.24
CA LYS A 101 -5.15 18.73 -10.35
C LYS A 101 -3.81 18.53 -11.07
N TYR A 102 -3.81 18.55 -12.38
CA TYR A 102 -2.67 18.20 -13.20
C TYR A 102 -1.41 19.00 -12.84
N ASP A 103 -1.53 20.33 -12.82
CA ASP A 103 -0.42 21.21 -12.54
C ASP A 103 0.15 20.98 -11.12
N GLU A 104 -0.71 20.80 -10.12
CA GLU A 104 -0.28 20.52 -8.75
C GLU A 104 0.50 19.18 -8.68
N ILE A 105 0.04 18.16 -9.40
CA ILE A 105 0.68 16.82 -9.45
C ILE A 105 2.07 16.92 -10.10
N ILE A 106 2.16 17.58 -11.26
CA ILE A 106 3.40 17.71 -12.05
C ILE A 106 4.44 18.57 -11.32
N ASP A 107 4.02 19.68 -10.72
CA ASP A 107 4.92 20.55 -9.96
C ASP A 107 5.41 19.88 -8.68
N PHE A 108 4.54 19.13 -8.00
CA PHE A 108 4.94 18.37 -6.83
C PHE A 108 5.96 17.29 -7.20
N ALA A 109 5.76 16.59 -8.32
CA ALA A 109 6.68 15.57 -8.82
C ALA A 109 8.01 16.15 -9.36
N GLU A 110 8.10 17.46 -9.59
CA GLU A 110 9.30 18.15 -10.13
C GLU A 110 9.71 17.64 -11.52
N ILE A 111 8.72 17.42 -12.39
CA ILE A 111 8.93 16.80 -13.71
C ILE A 111 8.32 17.59 -14.87
N ARG A 112 8.04 18.88 -14.69
CA ARG A 112 7.40 19.75 -15.68
C ARG A 112 8.08 19.68 -17.06
N ASP A 113 9.39 19.65 -17.09
CA ASP A 113 10.18 19.61 -18.34
C ASP A 113 10.13 18.22 -19.05
N PHE A 114 9.47 17.24 -18.43
CA PHE A 114 9.40 15.87 -18.95
C PHE A 114 7.99 15.43 -19.32
N GLU A 115 7.01 16.34 -19.32
CA GLU A 115 5.59 15.99 -19.54
C GLU A 115 5.32 15.24 -20.85
N ASP A 116 6.02 15.64 -21.92
CA ASP A 116 5.89 15.04 -23.27
C ASP A 116 6.92 13.93 -23.54
N VAL A 117 7.70 13.53 -22.51
CA VAL A 117 8.70 12.46 -22.63
C VAL A 117 8.04 11.12 -22.38
N ALA A 118 8.37 10.10 -23.17
CA ALA A 118 7.90 8.73 -22.97
C ALA A 118 8.36 8.19 -21.60
N PHE A 119 7.45 7.56 -20.86
CA PHE A 119 7.64 7.14 -19.47
C PHE A 119 8.85 6.20 -19.28
N ARG A 120 9.13 5.34 -20.27
CA ARG A 120 10.31 4.47 -20.27
C ARG A 120 11.67 5.20 -20.20
N LYS A 121 11.72 6.47 -20.64
CA LYS A 121 12.95 7.27 -20.64
C LYS A 121 13.25 7.90 -19.27
N LEU A 122 12.31 7.87 -18.35
CA LEU A 122 12.49 8.42 -17.01
C LEU A 122 13.32 7.50 -16.14
N SER A 123 14.07 8.09 -15.21
CA SER A 123 14.73 7.34 -14.14
C SER A 123 13.70 6.69 -13.21
N SER A 124 14.09 5.65 -12.48
CA SER A 124 13.22 5.01 -11.47
C SER A 124 12.74 6.01 -10.41
N GLY A 125 13.63 6.93 -9.98
CA GLY A 125 13.28 7.99 -9.04
C GLY A 125 12.21 8.93 -9.59
N MET A 126 12.31 9.38 -10.86
CA MET A 126 11.28 10.21 -11.50
C MET A 126 9.95 9.48 -11.62
N LYS A 127 9.97 8.20 -12.04
CA LYS A 127 8.77 7.35 -12.11
C LYS A 127 8.08 7.26 -10.74
N SER A 128 8.85 7.06 -9.69
CA SER A 128 8.33 6.98 -8.32
C SER A 128 7.78 8.32 -7.83
N LYS A 129 8.43 9.46 -8.16
CA LYS A 129 7.94 10.81 -7.85
C LYS A 129 6.57 11.06 -8.46
N ILE A 130 6.39 10.74 -9.76
CA ILE A 130 5.09 10.88 -10.47
C ILE A 130 4.02 10.03 -9.81
N ALA A 131 4.33 8.77 -9.58
CA ALA A 131 3.39 7.80 -9.04
C ALA A 131 2.91 8.20 -7.63
N PHE A 132 3.85 8.62 -6.76
CA PHE A 132 3.53 9.13 -5.44
C PHE A 132 2.71 10.43 -5.51
N SER A 133 3.12 11.39 -6.34
CA SER A 133 2.41 12.66 -6.49
C SER A 133 0.97 12.41 -6.89
N LEU A 134 0.73 11.67 -7.96
CA LEU A 134 -0.62 11.35 -8.41
C LEU A 134 -1.45 10.71 -7.28
N ALA A 135 -0.92 9.71 -6.61
CA ALA A 135 -1.64 9.00 -5.55
C ALA A 135 -1.92 9.87 -4.32
N SER A 136 -1.04 10.84 -4.01
CA SER A 136 -1.18 11.72 -2.85
C SER A 136 -2.09 12.95 -3.09
N PHE A 137 -2.25 13.39 -4.34
CA PHE A 137 -3.16 14.51 -4.67
C PHE A 137 -4.60 14.07 -4.88
N VAL A 138 -4.76 12.80 -5.14
CA VAL A 138 -6.05 12.18 -5.18
C VAL A 138 -6.44 11.82 -3.74
N LYS A 139 -7.56 12.35 -3.23
CA LYS A 139 -8.03 12.01 -1.88
C LYS A 139 -8.80 10.68 -1.91
N PRO A 140 -8.15 9.55 -1.61
CA PRO A 140 -8.86 8.28 -1.50
C PRO A 140 -9.66 8.25 -0.20
N ASP A 141 -10.65 7.36 -0.13
CA ASP A 141 -11.30 7.03 1.14
C ASP A 141 -10.40 6.13 2.00
N ILE A 142 -9.62 5.27 1.33
CA ILE A 142 -8.72 4.31 1.96
C ILE A 142 -7.36 4.34 1.27
N LEU A 143 -6.32 4.56 2.03
CA LEU A 143 -4.93 4.55 1.59
C LEU A 143 -4.24 3.26 2.07
N ILE A 144 -3.58 2.54 1.18
CA ILE A 144 -2.83 1.34 1.52
C ILE A 144 -1.34 1.59 1.22
N LEU A 145 -0.51 1.47 2.25
CA LEU A 145 0.93 1.73 2.22
C LEU A 145 1.71 0.45 2.53
N ASP A 146 2.69 0.12 1.69
CA ASP A 146 3.64 -0.98 1.91
C ASP A 146 5.06 -0.41 1.88
N GLU A 147 5.66 -0.17 3.04
CA GLU A 147 7.04 0.33 3.25
C GLU A 147 7.48 1.59 2.46
N VAL A 148 6.63 2.18 1.65
CA VAL A 148 6.99 3.10 0.56
C VAL A 148 6.98 4.57 0.99
N LEU A 149 7.38 4.91 2.21
CA LEU A 149 7.55 6.34 2.58
C LEU A 149 8.89 6.93 2.14
N SER A 150 9.79 6.12 1.55
CA SER A 150 11.11 6.58 1.07
C SER A 150 11.16 6.66 -0.45
N VAL A 151 10.46 7.64 -1.04
CA VAL A 151 10.41 7.86 -2.49
C VAL A 151 11.33 9.00 -2.91
N GLY A 152 12.07 8.81 -4.00
CA GLY A 152 12.89 9.87 -4.62
C GLY A 152 14.21 10.17 -3.90
N ASP A 153 14.71 11.37 -4.12
CA ASP A 153 15.90 11.91 -3.45
C ASP A 153 15.59 12.50 -2.07
N ILE A 154 16.62 12.95 -1.35
CA ILE A 154 16.48 13.48 0.02
C ILE A 154 15.48 14.64 0.09
N SER A 155 15.45 15.52 -0.92
CA SER A 155 14.56 16.68 -0.93
C SER A 155 13.10 16.26 -1.13
N PHE A 156 12.86 15.33 -2.04
CA PHE A 156 11.53 14.79 -2.30
C PHE A 156 11.01 13.95 -1.12
N LYS A 157 11.91 13.24 -0.41
CA LYS A 157 11.54 12.48 0.78
C LYS A 157 10.89 13.38 1.84
N ALA A 158 11.52 14.50 2.20
CA ALA A 158 10.95 15.44 3.17
C ALA A 158 9.59 15.99 2.73
N LYS A 159 9.44 16.30 1.45
CA LYS A 159 8.21 16.80 0.83
C LYS A 159 7.11 15.73 0.83
N SER A 160 7.46 14.47 0.54
CA SER A 160 6.52 13.35 0.55
C SER A 160 6.06 12.98 1.97
N GLU A 161 6.95 13.01 2.96
CA GLU A 161 6.61 12.80 4.37
C GLU A 161 5.62 13.87 4.88
N GLN A 162 5.87 15.14 4.55
CA GLN A 162 4.95 16.23 4.89
C GLN A 162 3.57 16.01 4.24
N ARG A 163 3.55 15.63 2.97
CA ARG A 163 2.30 15.36 2.25
C ARG A 163 1.52 14.19 2.83
N MET A 164 2.22 13.13 3.23
CA MET A 164 1.60 11.99 3.91
C MET A 164 0.99 12.40 5.25
N LYS A 165 1.68 13.22 6.03
CA LYS A 165 1.15 13.74 7.29
C LYS A 165 -0.15 14.52 7.07
N GLU A 166 -0.21 15.39 6.05
CA GLU A 166 -1.43 16.11 5.69
C GLU A 166 -2.59 15.19 5.33
N LEU A 167 -2.30 14.06 4.64
CA LEU A 167 -3.31 13.06 4.31
C LEU A 167 -3.83 12.37 5.57
N PHE A 168 -2.96 11.97 6.48
CA PHE A 168 -3.37 11.37 7.76
C PHE A 168 -4.21 12.33 8.60
N ASP A 169 -3.77 13.58 8.73
CA ASP A 169 -4.47 14.63 9.47
C ASP A 169 -5.84 14.96 8.84
N SER A 170 -6.02 14.66 7.55
CA SER A 170 -7.31 14.84 6.85
C SER A 170 -8.35 13.75 7.14
N GLY A 171 -8.00 12.73 7.93
CA GLY A 171 -8.88 11.64 8.34
C GLY A 171 -9.09 10.57 7.26
N VAL A 172 -8.15 10.38 6.35
CA VAL A 172 -8.15 9.27 5.39
C VAL A 172 -7.88 7.96 6.16
N THR A 173 -8.74 6.97 5.95
CA THR A 173 -8.51 5.63 6.51
C THR A 173 -7.22 5.05 5.92
N THR A 174 -6.30 4.62 6.76
CA THR A 174 -4.99 4.17 6.27
C THR A 174 -4.66 2.77 6.77
N ILE A 175 -4.15 1.93 5.88
CA ILE A 175 -3.57 0.64 6.21
C ILE A 175 -2.08 0.70 5.89
N LEU A 176 -1.24 0.54 6.92
CA LEU A 176 0.21 0.68 6.84
C LEU A 176 0.87 -0.66 7.14
N VAL A 177 1.70 -1.15 6.22
CA VAL A 177 2.67 -2.22 6.49
C VAL A 177 4.05 -1.59 6.63
N SER A 178 4.72 -1.83 7.74
CA SER A 178 6.10 -1.42 7.93
C SER A 178 6.87 -2.46 8.74
N HIS A 179 8.17 -2.61 8.44
CA HIS A 179 9.10 -3.38 9.27
C HIS A 179 9.65 -2.56 10.45
N ALA A 180 9.47 -1.24 10.43
CA ALA A 180 9.86 -0.35 11.51
C ALA A 180 8.73 -0.27 12.56
N ILE A 181 8.85 -1.03 13.64
CA ILE A 181 7.83 -1.07 14.71
C ILE A 181 7.61 0.30 15.32
N GLU A 182 8.65 1.10 15.47
CA GLU A 182 8.53 2.47 16.00
C GLU A 182 7.62 3.35 15.13
N GLN A 183 7.70 3.21 13.81
CA GLN A 183 6.81 3.92 12.89
C GLN A 183 5.33 3.48 13.09
N ILE A 184 5.09 2.20 13.29
CA ILE A 184 3.74 1.69 13.61
C ILE A 184 3.25 2.26 14.93
N ARG A 185 4.11 2.30 15.96
CA ARG A 185 3.77 2.87 17.27
C ARG A 185 3.39 4.35 17.21
N GLU A 186 4.12 5.13 16.42
CA GLU A 186 3.90 6.57 16.31
C GLU A 186 2.67 6.93 15.47
N MET A 187 2.36 6.14 14.44
CA MET A 187 1.38 6.51 13.45
C MET A 187 0.04 5.80 13.59
N CYS A 188 0.03 4.52 14.02
CA CYS A 188 -1.16 3.70 13.98
C CYS A 188 -1.98 3.80 15.26
N THR A 189 -3.29 3.61 15.13
CA THR A 189 -4.24 3.56 16.25
C THR A 189 -4.55 2.13 16.67
N LYS A 190 -4.47 1.21 15.71
CA LYS A 190 -4.63 -0.23 15.92
C LYS A 190 -3.59 -1.01 15.12
N VAL A 191 -3.35 -2.23 15.54
CA VAL A 191 -2.44 -3.15 14.87
C VAL A 191 -3.10 -4.51 14.66
N LEU A 192 -2.91 -5.04 13.45
CA LEU A 192 -3.17 -6.42 13.08
C LEU A 192 -1.83 -7.17 13.01
N TRP A 193 -1.64 -8.15 13.89
CA TRP A 193 -0.47 -9.00 13.88
C TRP A 193 -0.76 -10.32 13.16
N LEU A 194 -0.02 -10.55 12.07
CA LEU A 194 -0.08 -11.78 11.27
C LEU A 194 1.13 -12.66 11.51
N GLU A 195 0.89 -13.95 11.71
CA GLU A 195 1.95 -14.98 11.81
C GLU A 195 1.56 -16.21 11.01
N LYS A 196 2.37 -16.58 10.01
CA LYS A 196 2.18 -17.75 9.14
C LYS A 196 0.77 -17.87 8.54
N GLY A 197 0.19 -16.75 8.12
CA GLY A 197 -1.13 -16.69 7.51
C GLY A 197 -2.30 -16.62 8.51
N HIS A 198 -2.06 -16.61 9.80
CA HIS A 198 -3.09 -16.49 10.83
C HIS A 198 -3.03 -15.15 11.54
N MET A 199 -4.17 -14.69 12.02
CA MET A 199 -4.26 -13.55 12.91
C MET A 199 -3.84 -13.98 14.32
N ARG A 200 -2.71 -13.43 14.81
CA ARG A 200 -2.22 -13.68 16.16
C ARG A 200 -2.75 -12.69 17.17
N GLY A 201 -2.94 -11.44 16.74
CA GLY A 201 -3.51 -10.38 17.55
C GLY A 201 -4.12 -9.28 16.71
N TYR A 202 -5.08 -8.56 17.30
CA TYR A 202 -5.68 -7.37 16.74
C TYR A 202 -6.17 -6.48 17.88
N GLY A 203 -5.68 -5.26 17.96
CA GLY A 203 -6.02 -4.37 19.08
C GLY A 203 -5.22 -3.08 19.12
N ASP A 204 -5.06 -2.56 20.33
CA ASP A 204 -4.30 -1.34 20.61
C ASP A 204 -2.85 -1.43 20.12
N THR A 205 -2.35 -0.33 19.58
CA THR A 205 -1.03 -0.29 18.97
C THR A 205 0.09 -0.59 19.95
N GLN A 206 0.07 -0.04 21.15
CA GLN A 206 1.15 -0.23 22.12
C GLN A 206 1.18 -1.68 22.59
N GLU A 207 0.03 -2.22 22.95
CA GLU A 207 -0.13 -3.60 23.40
C GLU A 207 0.36 -4.60 22.36
N MET A 208 -0.12 -4.47 21.13
CA MET A 208 0.24 -5.39 20.05
C MET A 208 1.70 -5.30 19.64
N CYS A 209 2.29 -4.11 19.65
CA CYS A 209 3.72 -3.95 19.37
C CYS A 209 4.59 -4.54 20.48
N ASP A 210 4.22 -4.34 21.76
CA ASP A 210 4.95 -4.91 22.89
C ASP A 210 4.92 -6.44 22.87
N GLU A 211 3.75 -7.03 22.63
CA GLU A 211 3.59 -8.48 22.47
C GLU A 211 4.41 -9.03 21.29
N TYR A 212 4.38 -8.34 20.15
CA TYR A 212 5.15 -8.74 18.98
C TYR A 212 6.65 -8.70 19.24
N GLU A 213 7.17 -7.67 19.87
CA GLU A 213 8.58 -7.55 20.20
C GLU A 213 9.02 -8.60 21.23
N ALA A 214 8.20 -8.85 22.25
CA ALA A 214 8.45 -9.94 23.21
C ALA A 214 8.51 -11.31 22.50
N TYR A 215 7.57 -11.55 21.58
CA TYR A 215 7.57 -12.75 20.75
C TYR A 215 8.84 -12.88 19.92
N MET A 216 9.27 -11.79 19.27
CA MET A 216 10.49 -11.80 18.42
C MET A 216 11.78 -11.98 19.23
N ARG A 217 11.80 -11.57 20.51
CA ARG A 217 12.91 -11.86 21.44
C ARG A 217 12.88 -13.25 22.02
N GLY A 218 11.84 -14.05 21.75
CA GLY A 218 11.67 -15.39 22.31
C GLY A 218 11.20 -15.41 23.76
N GLU A 219 10.72 -14.28 24.27
CA GLU A 219 10.13 -14.11 25.58
C GLU A 219 8.67 -14.61 25.56
N HIS A 220 8.49 -15.95 25.50
CA HIS A 220 7.14 -16.52 25.54
C HIS A 220 6.70 -16.71 26.98
N ALA A 221 5.53 -16.13 27.33
CA ALA A 221 4.79 -16.48 28.52
C ALA A 221 4.08 -17.83 28.33
#